data_b2fe466dc19df81aceeaf1b1a09dd4e4
#
_entry.id   b2fe466dc19df81aceeaf1b1a09dd4e4
#
_cell.length_a   1.000
_cell.length_b   1.000
_cell.length_c   1.000
_cell.angle_alpha   90.00
_cell.angle_beta   90.00
_cell.angle_gamma   90.00
#
_symmetry.space_group_name_H-M   'P 1'
#
loop_
_entity.id
_entity.type
_entity.pdbx_description
1 polymer ?
#
loop_
_entity_poly.entity_id
_entity_poly.type
_entity_poly.pdbx_seq_one_letter_code
_entity_poly.pdbx_strand_id
1 'polypeptide(L)'
;MLAQYNPDIVGGSTGTNNLLFSQDYQASQGLNYAVSGAWANTAPHQADQLVSAIKQEADWESKWKLITVQFGGNDICVASCEINPFSEYYGDATPSGWRSNMDSVLSKLSTMPRTLVVFTESYMPGKLHDMVNPSWKCRLALFVGCSCITRENLAEKTQLRDDYTAELHSLAAHYRSSDFGVEVVPALTGLYPNAPAGGPDASYLAPDCGHFNVKLHSMVIILAFQYSRWIRL
;
A
#
# COMPACT_ATOMS: atom_id res chain seq x y z
N MET A 1 -8.59 -3.01 16.86
CA MET A 1 -7.25 -3.20 17.48
C MET A 1 -6.71 -1.91 18.08
N LEU A 2 -6.45 -0.84 17.31
CA LEU A 2 -5.96 0.44 17.88
C LEU A 2 -6.90 1.05 18.92
N ALA A 3 -8.21 0.98 18.70
CA ALA A 3 -9.23 1.45 19.66
C ALA A 3 -9.21 0.71 21.03
N GLN A 4 -8.51 -0.42 21.14
CA GLN A 4 -8.30 -1.09 22.42
C GLN A 4 -7.26 -0.37 23.28
N TYR A 5 -6.34 0.37 22.65
CA TYR A 5 -5.30 1.14 23.34
C TYR A 5 -5.69 2.60 23.50
N ASN A 6 -6.47 3.13 22.58
CA ASN A 6 -7.00 4.48 22.62
C ASN A 6 -8.44 4.48 22.07
N PRO A 7 -9.47 4.53 22.94
CA PRO A 7 -10.87 4.56 22.52
C PRO A 7 -11.27 5.85 21.79
N ASP A 8 -10.50 6.94 21.98
CA ASP A 8 -10.76 8.24 21.38
C ASP A 8 -10.11 8.41 19.99
N ILE A 9 -9.62 7.30 19.40
CA ILE A 9 -9.04 7.35 18.07
C ILE A 9 -10.10 7.70 17.03
N VAL A 10 -9.79 8.67 16.19
CA VAL A 10 -10.65 9.12 15.09
C VAL A 10 -10.09 8.71 13.74
N GLY A 11 -10.91 8.76 12.69
CA GLY A 11 -10.50 8.50 11.32
C GLY A 11 -10.65 7.06 10.84
N GLY A 12 -11.07 6.16 11.71
CA GLY A 12 -11.36 4.77 11.32
C GLY A 12 -12.57 4.68 10.38
N SER A 13 -12.48 3.82 9.36
CA SER A 13 -13.63 3.52 8.50
C SER A 13 -14.71 2.79 9.26
N THR A 14 -15.97 3.20 9.09
CA THR A 14 -17.15 2.62 9.77
C THR A 14 -18.05 1.82 8.82
N GLY A 15 -17.72 1.78 7.53
CA GLY A 15 -18.49 1.08 6.51
C GLY A 15 -17.62 0.41 5.47
N THR A 16 -18.27 -0.24 4.52
CA THR A 16 -17.64 -0.82 3.33
C THR A 16 -17.98 0.00 2.11
N ASN A 17 -16.98 0.30 1.29
CA ASN A 17 -17.18 0.89 -0.02
C ASN A 17 -17.00 -0.22 -1.09
N ASN A 18 -18.05 -0.47 -1.87
CA ASN A 18 -18.03 -1.48 -2.93
C ASN A 18 -17.70 -0.90 -4.32
N LEU A 19 -17.30 0.36 -4.38
CA LEU A 19 -17.05 1.03 -5.65
C LEU A 19 -15.64 0.69 -6.14
N LEU A 20 -15.58 -0.17 -7.15
CA LEU A 20 -14.39 -0.34 -7.96
C LEU A 20 -14.14 0.96 -8.72
N PHE A 21 -12.91 1.50 -8.60
CA PHE A 21 -12.45 2.69 -9.33
C PHE A 21 -13.19 4.02 -9.00
N SER A 22 -14.00 4.08 -7.96
CA SER A 22 -14.60 5.34 -7.53
C SER A 22 -13.60 6.16 -6.71
N GLN A 23 -13.41 7.41 -7.12
CA GLN A 23 -12.66 8.42 -6.37
C GLN A 23 -13.56 9.24 -5.45
N ASP A 24 -14.87 8.95 -5.43
CA ASP A 24 -15.82 9.69 -4.62
C ASP A 24 -15.66 9.31 -3.14
N TYR A 25 -15.34 10.30 -2.33
CA TYR A 25 -15.24 10.15 -0.89
C TYR A 25 -16.61 9.86 -0.28
N GLN A 26 -16.66 8.84 0.59
CA GLN A 26 -17.83 8.48 1.36
C GLN A 26 -17.57 8.75 2.85
N ALA A 27 -18.51 9.37 3.55
CA ALA A 27 -18.36 9.70 4.98
C ALA A 27 -18.03 8.46 5.85
N SER A 28 -18.46 7.26 5.44
CA SER A 28 -18.16 6.00 6.12
C SER A 28 -16.69 5.56 5.99
N GLN A 29 -15.92 6.17 5.11
CA GLN A 29 -14.49 5.87 4.93
C GLN A 29 -13.61 6.49 6.03
N GLY A 30 -14.13 7.45 6.80
CA GLY A 30 -13.34 8.17 7.80
C GLY A 30 -12.18 8.92 7.14
N LEU A 31 -10.95 8.76 7.63
CA LEU A 31 -9.75 9.34 7.02
C LEU A 31 -9.03 8.39 6.04
N ASN A 32 -9.74 7.43 5.47
CA ASN A 32 -9.21 6.54 4.45
C ASN A 32 -9.42 7.13 3.05
N TYR A 33 -8.37 7.72 2.50
CA TYR A 33 -8.34 8.30 1.14
C TYR A 33 -7.73 7.36 0.10
N ALA A 34 -7.52 6.09 0.45
CA ALA A 34 -7.03 5.10 -0.51
C ALA A 34 -8.07 4.84 -1.61
N VAL A 35 -7.63 4.90 -2.86
CA VAL A 35 -8.45 4.64 -4.05
C VAL A 35 -8.12 3.27 -4.60
N SER A 36 -9.15 2.46 -4.84
CA SER A 36 -8.98 1.13 -5.44
C SER A 36 -8.38 1.24 -6.84
N GLY A 37 -7.36 0.42 -7.13
CA GLY A 37 -6.68 0.43 -8.43
C GLY A 37 -5.70 1.59 -8.64
N ALA A 38 -5.46 2.43 -7.64
CA ALA A 38 -4.57 3.58 -7.75
C ALA A 38 -3.10 3.19 -8.01
N TRP A 39 -2.38 4.06 -8.71
CA TRP A 39 -0.95 3.98 -8.96
C TRP A 39 -0.22 5.10 -8.21
N ALA A 40 1.11 5.00 -8.16
CA ALA A 40 1.96 5.96 -7.45
C ALA A 40 1.74 7.41 -7.89
N ASN A 41 1.48 7.68 -9.17
CA ASN A 41 1.24 9.02 -9.70
C ASN A 41 -0.04 9.68 -9.14
N THR A 42 -0.98 8.91 -8.60
CA THR A 42 -2.20 9.43 -7.94
C THR A 42 -2.02 9.68 -6.45
N ALA A 43 -0.97 9.13 -5.84
CA ALA A 43 -0.72 9.19 -4.41
C ALA A 43 -0.57 10.65 -3.87
N PRO A 44 0.11 11.58 -4.58
CA PRO A 44 0.20 12.97 -4.12
C PRO A 44 -1.16 13.64 -3.96
N HIS A 45 -2.13 13.35 -4.83
CA HIS A 45 -3.48 13.89 -4.71
C HIS A 45 -4.24 13.31 -3.51
N GLN A 46 -4.10 12.00 -3.26
CA GLN A 46 -4.69 11.36 -2.08
C GLN A 46 -4.09 11.94 -0.78
N ALA A 47 -2.79 12.25 -0.78
CA ALA A 47 -2.14 12.92 0.35
C ALA A 47 -2.68 14.34 0.58
N ASP A 48 -2.93 15.12 -0.47
CA ASP A 48 -3.52 16.46 -0.36
C ASP A 48 -4.93 16.39 0.26
N GLN A 49 -5.74 15.45 -0.20
CA GLN A 49 -7.08 15.25 0.35
C GLN A 49 -7.04 14.85 1.82
N LEU A 50 -6.15 13.92 2.20
CA LEU A 50 -5.98 13.48 3.58
C LEU A 50 -5.50 14.63 4.48
N VAL A 51 -4.47 15.39 4.05
CA VAL A 51 -3.96 16.56 4.79
C VAL A 51 -5.06 17.58 4.99
N SER A 52 -5.84 17.86 3.94
CA SER A 52 -6.95 18.83 4.01
C SER A 52 -8.02 18.37 5.00
N ALA A 53 -8.37 17.10 5.02
CA ALA A 53 -9.36 16.54 5.95
C ALA A 53 -8.84 16.56 7.40
N ILE A 54 -7.60 16.16 7.63
CA ILE A 54 -7.00 16.18 8.99
C ILE A 54 -6.97 17.60 9.56
N LYS A 55 -6.67 18.60 8.74
CA LYS A 55 -6.63 20.01 9.17
C LYS A 55 -8.00 20.60 9.53
N GLN A 56 -9.09 19.91 9.20
CA GLN A 56 -10.45 20.29 9.61
C GLN A 56 -10.85 19.68 10.96
N GLU A 57 -10.10 18.70 11.48
CA GLU A 57 -10.36 18.11 12.79
C GLU A 57 -9.97 19.08 13.90
N ALA A 58 -10.76 19.08 14.98
CA ALA A 58 -10.44 19.89 16.14
C ALA A 58 -9.11 19.43 16.76
N ASP A 59 -8.27 20.42 17.14
CA ASP A 59 -6.99 20.19 17.81
C ASP A 59 -6.00 19.29 17.04
N TRP A 60 -6.12 19.21 15.72
CA TRP A 60 -5.32 18.33 14.87
C TRP A 60 -3.80 18.52 15.08
N GLU A 61 -3.34 19.74 15.35
CA GLU A 61 -1.92 20.03 15.56
C GLU A 61 -1.36 19.35 16.81
N SER A 62 -2.19 19.23 17.85
CA SER A 62 -1.80 18.63 19.14
C SER A 62 -1.88 17.11 19.17
N LYS A 63 -2.67 16.51 18.27
CA LYS A 63 -2.89 15.07 18.19
C LYS A 63 -1.80 14.36 17.39
N TRP A 64 -1.40 13.18 17.82
CA TRP A 64 -0.57 12.30 17.01
C TRP A 64 -1.39 11.70 15.84
N LYS A 65 -0.78 11.68 14.67
CA LYS A 65 -1.33 11.09 13.46
C LYS A 65 -0.52 9.84 13.09
N LEU A 66 -1.21 8.72 12.93
CA LEU A 66 -0.66 7.49 12.37
C LEU A 66 -1.24 7.30 10.98
N ILE A 67 -0.39 7.40 9.98
CA ILE A 67 -0.78 7.33 8.56
C ILE A 67 -0.12 6.10 7.94
N THR A 68 -0.93 5.21 7.37
CA THR A 68 -0.42 4.07 6.62
C THR A 68 -0.46 4.36 5.13
N VAL A 69 0.63 4.08 4.44
CA VAL A 69 0.77 4.29 3.00
C VAL A 69 1.26 3.00 2.34
N GLN A 70 0.60 2.63 1.23
CA GLN A 70 0.99 1.48 0.42
C GLN A 70 0.74 1.77 -1.06
N PHE A 71 1.80 1.74 -1.85
CA PHE A 71 1.77 1.87 -3.30
C PHE A 71 2.82 0.94 -3.94
N GLY A 72 2.69 0.69 -5.23
CA GLY A 72 3.67 -0.02 -6.03
C GLY A 72 3.18 -1.35 -6.61
N GLY A 73 2.23 -2.03 -6.00
CA GLY A 73 1.70 -3.30 -6.53
C GLY A 73 1.09 -3.13 -7.93
N ASN A 74 0.26 -2.10 -8.13
CA ASN A 74 -0.33 -1.80 -9.43
C ASN A 74 0.73 -1.29 -10.42
N ASP A 75 1.68 -0.49 -9.95
CA ASP A 75 2.78 0.02 -10.77
C ASP A 75 3.63 -1.14 -11.31
N ILE A 76 3.96 -2.12 -10.49
CA ILE A 76 4.69 -3.33 -10.89
C ILE A 76 3.90 -4.14 -11.91
N CYS A 77 2.56 -4.24 -11.74
CA CYS A 77 1.69 -4.98 -12.66
C CYS A 77 1.75 -4.43 -14.09
N VAL A 78 1.94 -3.13 -14.24
CA VAL A 78 1.89 -2.46 -15.55
C VAL A 78 3.25 -1.99 -16.07
N ALA A 79 4.27 -1.96 -15.22
CA ALA A 79 5.62 -1.59 -15.64
C ALA A 79 6.10 -2.48 -16.79
N SER A 80 6.69 -1.87 -17.81
CA SER A 80 7.21 -2.57 -19.02
C SER A 80 6.14 -3.30 -19.83
N CYS A 81 4.89 -2.86 -19.75
CA CYS A 81 3.79 -3.44 -20.49
C CYS A 81 3.67 -2.78 -21.87
N GLU A 82 4.27 -3.36 -22.90
CA GLU A 82 4.25 -2.80 -24.27
C GLU A 82 2.86 -2.70 -24.88
N ILE A 83 1.92 -3.51 -24.42
CA ILE A 83 0.56 -3.65 -25.02
C ILE A 83 -0.52 -3.03 -24.10
N ASN A 84 -0.14 -2.14 -23.21
CA ASN A 84 -1.14 -1.59 -22.30
C ASN A 84 -1.83 -0.36 -22.91
N PRO A 85 -3.12 -0.45 -23.28
CA PRO A 85 -3.87 0.68 -23.82
C PRO A 85 -4.04 1.84 -22.83
N PHE A 86 -3.67 1.62 -21.58
CA PHE A 86 -3.78 2.60 -20.50
C PHE A 86 -2.41 3.15 -20.06
N SER A 87 -1.34 2.90 -20.82
CA SER A 87 0.01 3.33 -20.45
C SER A 87 0.11 4.84 -20.19
N GLU A 88 -0.71 5.66 -20.84
CA GLU A 88 -0.77 7.11 -20.62
C GLU A 88 -1.26 7.49 -19.21
N TYR A 89 -2.01 6.60 -18.54
CA TYR A 89 -2.58 6.85 -17.21
C TYR A 89 -1.67 6.40 -16.06
N TYR A 90 -0.67 5.54 -16.32
CA TYR A 90 0.13 4.92 -15.26
C TYR A 90 1.28 5.79 -14.78
N GLY A 91 1.61 6.83 -15.54
CA GLY A 91 2.76 7.66 -15.24
C GLY A 91 4.08 6.89 -15.37
N ASP A 92 5.10 7.42 -14.75
CA ASP A 92 6.44 6.84 -14.75
C ASP A 92 6.56 5.78 -13.64
N ALA A 93 6.45 4.50 -14.02
CA ALA A 93 6.64 3.35 -13.14
C ALA A 93 8.12 2.94 -12.96
N THR A 94 9.07 3.75 -13.43
CA THR A 94 10.49 3.54 -13.10
C THR A 94 10.74 3.76 -11.61
N PRO A 95 11.81 3.23 -11.01
CA PRO A 95 12.15 3.49 -9.62
C PRO A 95 12.25 4.99 -9.30
N SER A 96 12.81 5.78 -10.21
CA SER A 96 12.92 7.25 -10.05
C SER A 96 11.57 7.95 -10.12
N GLY A 97 10.69 7.58 -11.03
CA GLY A 97 9.34 8.13 -11.15
C GLY A 97 8.48 7.77 -9.93
N TRP A 98 8.53 6.51 -9.51
CA TRP A 98 7.88 6.06 -8.29
C TRP A 98 8.39 6.83 -7.06
N ARG A 99 9.74 6.95 -6.91
CA ARG A 99 10.36 7.75 -5.86
C ARG A 99 9.85 9.17 -5.84
N SER A 100 9.79 9.84 -7.00
CA SER A 100 9.32 11.24 -7.11
C SER A 100 7.90 11.40 -6.57
N ASN A 101 7.02 10.46 -6.87
CA ASN A 101 5.65 10.46 -6.36
C ASN A 101 5.61 10.26 -4.83
N MET A 102 6.39 9.32 -4.29
CA MET A 102 6.44 9.07 -2.84
C MET A 102 7.10 10.23 -2.08
N ASP A 103 8.11 10.87 -2.66
CA ASP A 103 8.71 12.08 -2.12
C ASP A 103 7.69 13.21 -2.03
N SER A 104 6.89 13.40 -3.07
CA SER A 104 5.77 14.36 -3.06
C SER A 104 4.75 14.05 -1.97
N VAL A 105 4.39 12.78 -1.76
CA VAL A 105 3.53 12.36 -0.65
C VAL A 105 4.13 12.73 0.70
N LEU A 106 5.38 12.37 0.95
CA LEU A 106 6.06 12.65 2.22
C LEU A 106 6.24 14.13 2.47
N SER A 107 6.57 14.91 1.42
CA SER A 107 6.65 16.38 1.49
C SER A 107 5.33 16.99 1.98
N LYS A 108 4.20 16.52 1.47
CA LYS A 108 2.87 17.00 1.90
C LYS A 108 2.55 16.56 3.34
N LEU A 109 2.78 15.31 3.67
CA LEU A 109 2.50 14.79 5.02
C LEU A 109 3.40 15.42 6.09
N SER A 110 4.65 15.77 5.75
CA SER A 110 5.60 16.41 6.68
C SER A 110 5.22 17.84 7.07
N THR A 111 4.23 18.44 6.41
CA THR A 111 3.64 19.71 6.83
C THR A 111 2.82 19.60 8.12
N MET A 112 2.56 18.39 8.58
CA MET A 112 1.78 18.14 9.79
C MET A 112 2.70 17.71 10.95
N PRO A 113 2.67 18.43 12.08
CA PRO A 113 3.43 18.00 13.26
C PRO A 113 2.84 16.71 13.86
N ARG A 114 3.63 16.03 14.70
CA ARG A 114 3.21 14.82 15.41
C ARG A 114 2.65 13.75 14.47
N THR A 115 3.40 13.45 13.42
CA THR A 115 2.99 12.50 12.38
C THR A 115 3.98 11.35 12.26
N LEU A 116 3.49 10.15 12.36
CA LEU A 116 4.19 8.91 12.03
C LEU A 116 3.59 8.31 10.77
N VAL A 117 4.38 8.22 9.73
CA VAL A 117 4.01 7.54 8.49
C VAL A 117 4.58 6.12 8.51
N VAL A 118 3.72 5.14 8.32
CA VAL A 118 4.10 3.73 8.17
C VAL A 118 3.91 3.36 6.70
N PHE A 119 5.03 3.22 6.00
CA PHE A 119 5.03 2.64 4.67
C PHE A 119 5.13 1.13 4.76
N THR A 120 4.25 0.43 4.09
CA THR A 120 4.44 -0.98 3.79
C THR A 120 5.21 -1.12 2.49
N GLU A 121 6.22 -1.98 2.47
CA GLU A 121 6.93 -2.32 1.23
C GLU A 121 5.95 -2.76 0.14
N SER A 122 6.35 -2.53 -1.11
CA SER A 122 5.49 -2.87 -2.24
C SER A 122 5.22 -4.36 -2.31
N TYR A 123 3.96 -4.69 -2.48
CA TYR A 123 3.51 -6.04 -2.72
C TYR A 123 3.98 -6.54 -4.09
N MET A 124 4.35 -7.82 -4.19
CA MET A 124 4.76 -8.47 -5.43
C MET A 124 3.65 -9.38 -5.98
N PRO A 125 2.80 -8.87 -6.90
CA PRO A 125 1.68 -9.64 -7.45
C PRO A 125 2.13 -10.90 -8.19
N GLY A 126 3.33 -10.90 -8.75
CA GLY A 126 3.89 -12.05 -9.46
C GLY A 126 4.04 -13.32 -8.63
N LYS A 127 4.14 -13.21 -7.31
CA LYS A 127 4.13 -14.38 -6.42
C LYS A 127 2.86 -15.20 -6.53
N LEU A 128 1.76 -14.61 -6.97
CA LEU A 128 0.49 -15.33 -7.16
C LEU A 128 0.56 -16.34 -8.32
N HIS A 129 1.49 -16.19 -9.26
CA HIS A 129 1.75 -17.18 -10.30
C HIS A 129 2.34 -18.49 -9.74
N ASP A 130 2.87 -18.46 -8.52
CA ASP A 130 3.39 -19.64 -7.82
C ASP A 130 2.30 -20.44 -7.08
N MET A 131 1.05 -19.99 -7.11
CA MET A 131 -0.05 -20.77 -6.52
C MET A 131 -0.18 -22.13 -7.17
N VAL A 132 -0.28 -23.17 -6.32
CA VAL A 132 -0.51 -24.52 -6.77
C VAL A 132 -2.00 -24.72 -7.01
N ASN A 133 -2.37 -25.13 -8.23
CA ASN A 133 -3.76 -25.38 -8.64
C ASN A 133 -4.72 -24.22 -8.38
N PRO A 134 -4.41 -22.99 -8.83
CA PRO A 134 -5.33 -21.88 -8.66
C PRO A 134 -6.65 -22.15 -9.37
N SER A 135 -7.76 -21.70 -8.77
CA SER A 135 -9.07 -21.79 -9.40
C SER A 135 -9.08 -21.04 -10.75
N TRP A 136 -10.01 -21.37 -11.63
CA TRP A 136 -10.15 -20.65 -12.90
C TRP A 136 -10.43 -19.14 -12.69
N LYS A 137 -11.13 -18.81 -11.61
CA LYS A 137 -11.38 -17.41 -11.21
C LYS A 137 -10.09 -16.66 -10.87
N CYS A 138 -9.21 -17.31 -10.10
CA CYS A 138 -7.90 -16.75 -9.78
C CYS A 138 -7.06 -16.52 -11.04
N ARG A 139 -7.06 -17.50 -11.96
CA ARG A 139 -6.33 -17.34 -13.23
C ARG A 139 -6.85 -16.17 -14.06
N LEU A 140 -8.16 -16.04 -14.14
CA LEU A 140 -8.79 -14.92 -14.86
C LEU A 140 -8.48 -13.57 -14.20
N ALA A 141 -8.57 -13.49 -12.87
CA ALA A 141 -8.30 -12.27 -12.13
C ALA A 141 -6.84 -11.80 -12.29
N LEU A 142 -5.88 -12.73 -12.22
CA LEU A 142 -4.47 -12.44 -12.46
C LEU A 142 -4.21 -12.00 -13.90
N PHE A 143 -4.86 -12.64 -14.86
CA PHE A 143 -4.76 -12.27 -16.27
C PHE A 143 -5.30 -10.87 -16.55
N VAL A 144 -6.41 -10.48 -15.93
CA VAL A 144 -7.02 -9.15 -16.12
C VAL A 144 -6.28 -8.07 -15.33
N GLY A 145 -5.92 -8.36 -14.07
CA GLY A 145 -5.37 -7.36 -13.16
C GLY A 145 -3.86 -7.14 -13.31
N CYS A 146 -3.11 -8.15 -13.77
CA CYS A 146 -1.65 -8.13 -13.82
C CYS A 146 -1.11 -8.87 -15.06
N SER A 147 -1.71 -8.62 -16.20
CA SER A 147 -1.42 -9.34 -17.46
C SER A 147 0.04 -9.24 -17.93
N CYS A 148 0.77 -8.21 -17.49
CA CYS A 148 2.15 -7.96 -17.88
C CYS A 148 3.18 -8.66 -16.97
N ILE A 149 2.75 -9.38 -15.95
CA ILE A 149 3.62 -10.24 -15.16
C ILE A 149 3.49 -11.66 -15.70
N THR A 150 4.59 -12.19 -16.14
CA THR A 150 4.71 -13.57 -16.63
C THR A 150 5.78 -14.29 -15.82
N ARG A 151 5.90 -15.62 -16.01
CA ARG A 151 7.00 -16.36 -15.37
C ARG A 151 8.35 -15.95 -15.91
N GLU A 152 8.42 -15.58 -17.19
CA GLU A 152 9.65 -15.18 -17.87
C GLU A 152 10.21 -13.86 -17.33
N ASN A 153 9.35 -12.88 -16.97
CA ASN A 153 9.77 -11.58 -16.46
C ASN A 153 9.66 -11.45 -14.94
N LEU A 154 9.35 -12.52 -14.22
CA LEU A 154 9.16 -12.49 -12.78
C LEU A 154 10.38 -11.97 -12.01
N ALA A 155 11.59 -12.31 -12.48
CA ALA A 155 12.84 -11.85 -11.88
C ALA A 155 12.98 -10.32 -12.03
N GLU A 156 12.71 -9.77 -13.22
CA GLU A 156 12.73 -8.33 -13.49
C GLU A 156 11.73 -7.58 -12.61
N LYS A 157 10.50 -8.11 -12.50
CA LYS A 157 9.46 -7.50 -11.65
C LYS A 157 9.80 -7.58 -10.16
N THR A 158 10.48 -8.64 -9.74
CA THR A 158 11.00 -8.75 -8.37
C THR A 158 12.08 -7.71 -8.12
N GLN A 159 13.00 -7.51 -9.07
CA GLN A 159 14.01 -6.46 -8.97
C GLN A 159 13.37 -5.07 -8.88
N LEU A 160 12.38 -4.78 -9.72
CA LEU A 160 11.66 -3.50 -9.67
C LEU A 160 11.03 -3.24 -8.29
N ARG A 161 10.43 -4.26 -7.68
CA ARG A 161 9.93 -4.15 -6.30
C ARG A 161 11.05 -3.85 -5.31
N ASP A 162 12.18 -4.51 -5.43
CA ASP A 162 13.33 -4.33 -4.55
C ASP A 162 13.92 -2.92 -4.70
N ASP A 163 13.94 -2.41 -5.93
CA ASP A 163 14.35 -1.04 -6.23
C ASP A 163 13.38 -0.02 -5.58
N TYR A 164 12.06 -0.22 -5.67
CA TYR A 164 11.09 0.63 -4.97
C TYR A 164 11.31 0.59 -3.44
N THR A 165 11.60 -0.58 -2.90
CA THR A 165 11.90 -0.75 -1.47
C THR A 165 13.16 0.02 -1.07
N ALA A 166 14.23 -0.05 -1.87
CA ALA A 166 15.47 0.69 -1.63
C ALA A 166 15.23 2.22 -1.65
N GLU A 167 14.46 2.70 -2.63
CA GLU A 167 14.08 4.11 -2.71
C GLU A 167 13.24 4.55 -1.51
N LEU A 168 12.34 3.70 -1.04
CA LEU A 168 11.51 3.98 0.13
C LEU A 168 12.34 4.11 1.41
N HIS A 169 13.31 3.22 1.63
CA HIS A 169 14.24 3.32 2.77
C HIS A 169 15.09 4.60 2.70
N SER A 170 15.52 4.99 1.50
CA SER A 170 16.25 6.25 1.28
C SER A 170 15.39 7.46 1.66
N LEU A 171 14.13 7.50 1.22
CA LEU A 171 13.18 8.56 1.57
C LEU A 171 12.89 8.58 3.07
N ALA A 172 12.65 7.43 3.70
CA ALA A 172 12.39 7.34 5.13
C ALA A 172 13.54 7.88 5.98
N ALA A 173 14.79 7.71 5.54
CA ALA A 173 15.95 8.27 6.20
C ALA A 173 16.01 9.80 6.08
N HIS A 174 15.52 10.35 4.96
CA HIS A 174 15.51 11.81 4.71
C HIS A 174 14.41 12.53 5.51
N TYR A 175 13.21 11.92 5.62
CA TYR A 175 12.06 12.50 6.31
C TYR A 175 12.02 12.11 7.79
N ARG A 176 12.90 12.75 8.60
CA ARG A 176 12.95 12.48 10.05
C ARG A 176 13.21 13.74 10.85
N SER A 177 12.32 14.04 11.80
CA SER A 177 12.46 15.14 12.76
C SER A 177 11.95 14.71 14.13
N SER A 178 11.87 15.64 15.09
CA SER A 178 11.25 15.38 16.40
C SER A 178 9.75 15.11 16.33
N ASP A 179 9.08 15.69 15.32
CA ASP A 179 7.61 15.68 15.18
C ASP A 179 7.11 14.92 13.95
N PHE A 180 8.02 14.44 13.11
CA PHE A 180 7.68 13.70 11.90
C PHE A 180 8.64 12.52 11.72
N GLY A 181 8.09 11.34 11.48
CA GLY A 181 8.89 10.15 11.23
C GLY A 181 8.27 9.26 10.17
N VAL A 182 9.13 8.52 9.48
CA VAL A 182 8.74 7.52 8.49
C VAL A 182 9.34 6.19 8.88
N GLU A 183 8.51 5.17 8.99
CA GLU A 183 8.93 3.79 9.20
C GLU A 183 8.55 2.95 8.00
N VAL A 184 9.50 2.16 7.52
CA VAL A 184 9.27 1.17 6.46
C VAL A 184 9.15 -0.20 7.09
N VAL A 185 8.04 -0.87 6.83
CA VAL A 185 7.77 -2.19 7.41
C VAL A 185 7.75 -3.24 6.30
N PRO A 186 8.52 -4.33 6.45
CA PRO A 186 8.61 -5.40 5.46
C PRO A 186 7.37 -6.31 5.52
N ALA A 187 6.19 -5.68 5.68
CA ALA A 187 4.97 -6.40 5.99
C ALA A 187 4.48 -7.29 4.84
N LEU A 188 4.97 -7.08 3.63
CA LEU A 188 4.49 -7.78 2.44
C LEU A 188 5.58 -8.62 1.74
N THR A 189 6.84 -8.42 2.10
CA THR A 189 7.95 -9.25 1.62
C THR A 189 8.02 -10.54 2.43
N GLY A 190 7.67 -11.64 1.84
CA GLY A 190 7.71 -12.96 2.50
C GLY A 190 6.46 -13.36 3.28
N LEU A 191 5.41 -12.55 3.30
CA LEU A 191 4.18 -12.79 4.05
C LEU A 191 3.13 -13.63 3.33
N TYR A 192 3.45 -14.25 2.22
CA TYR A 192 2.55 -15.28 1.72
C TYR A 192 2.74 -16.54 2.54
N PRO A 193 1.80 -16.88 3.47
CA PRO A 193 1.81 -18.20 4.04
C PRO A 193 1.76 -19.21 2.91
N ASN A 194 2.66 -20.17 2.94
CA ASN A 194 2.65 -21.24 1.94
C ASN A 194 1.57 -22.25 2.27
N ALA A 195 0.84 -22.68 1.24
CA ALA A 195 -0.01 -23.85 1.34
C ALA A 195 0.85 -25.10 1.60
N PRO A 196 0.31 -26.15 2.22
CA PRO A 196 1.02 -27.43 2.43
C PRO A 196 1.59 -28.03 1.14
N ALA A 197 0.96 -27.75 -0.01
CA ALA A 197 1.41 -28.19 -1.33
C ALA A 197 2.51 -27.28 -1.94
N GLY A 198 2.93 -26.25 -1.23
CA GLY A 198 3.83 -25.21 -1.72
C GLY A 198 3.08 -24.04 -2.37
N GLY A 199 3.81 -22.93 -2.58
CA GLY A 199 3.25 -21.70 -3.13
C GLY A 199 2.30 -20.95 -2.19
N PRO A 200 1.81 -19.77 -2.59
CA PRO A 200 0.90 -18.95 -1.79
C PRO A 200 -0.40 -19.68 -1.43
N ASP A 201 -0.81 -19.56 -0.16
CA ASP A 201 -2.06 -20.13 0.33
C ASP A 201 -3.24 -19.19 -0.02
N ALA A 202 -4.10 -19.66 -0.92
CA ALA A 202 -5.30 -18.94 -1.35
C ALA A 202 -6.26 -18.58 -0.21
N SER A 203 -6.19 -19.24 0.94
CA SER A 203 -7.05 -18.93 2.11
C SER A 203 -6.74 -17.58 2.74
N TYR A 204 -5.65 -16.93 2.35
CA TYR A 204 -5.26 -15.58 2.78
C TYR A 204 -5.61 -14.51 1.75
N LEU A 205 -6.16 -14.89 0.61
CA LEU A 205 -6.54 -13.99 -0.46
C LEU A 205 -8.05 -13.70 -0.45
N ALA A 206 -8.41 -12.55 -0.99
CA ALA A 206 -9.78 -12.20 -1.30
C ALA A 206 -10.31 -13.08 -2.46
N PRO A 207 -11.63 -13.09 -2.74
CA PRO A 207 -12.20 -13.91 -3.81
C PRO A 207 -11.67 -13.60 -5.21
N ASP A 208 -11.08 -12.43 -5.42
CA ASP A 208 -10.42 -12.02 -6.67
C ASP A 208 -9.00 -12.60 -6.80
N CYS A 209 -8.49 -13.27 -5.78
CA CYS A 209 -7.16 -13.88 -5.73
C CYS A 209 -5.98 -12.93 -5.97
N GLY A 210 -6.25 -11.63 -6.05
CA GLY A 210 -5.25 -10.58 -6.25
C GLY A 210 -5.01 -9.76 -5.00
N HIS A 211 -6.05 -9.56 -4.20
CA HIS A 211 -5.99 -8.79 -2.96
C HIS A 211 -5.93 -9.67 -1.73
N PHE A 212 -5.51 -9.08 -0.62
CA PHE A 212 -5.48 -9.74 0.67
C PHE A 212 -6.86 -9.76 1.30
N ASN A 213 -7.21 -10.84 1.98
CA ASN A 213 -8.41 -10.88 2.81
C ASN A 213 -8.12 -10.33 4.22
N VAL A 214 -9.17 -10.26 5.05
CA VAL A 214 -9.07 -9.76 6.43
C VAL A 214 -8.02 -10.50 7.26
N LYS A 215 -7.84 -11.81 7.03
CA LYS A 215 -6.86 -12.63 7.76
C LYS A 215 -5.44 -12.16 7.49
N LEU A 216 -5.08 -11.93 6.21
CA LEU A 216 -3.74 -11.45 5.86
C LEU A 216 -3.54 -9.98 6.25
N HIS A 217 -4.55 -9.13 6.06
CA HIS A 217 -4.49 -7.74 6.53
C HIS A 217 -4.22 -7.66 8.05
N SER A 218 -4.83 -8.53 8.84
CA SER A 218 -4.59 -8.57 10.29
C SER A 218 -3.14 -8.95 10.62
N MET A 219 -2.54 -9.88 9.88
CA MET A 219 -1.13 -10.25 10.04
C MET A 219 -0.19 -9.08 9.68
N VAL A 220 -0.47 -8.39 8.57
CA VAL A 220 0.31 -7.21 8.12
C VAL A 220 0.31 -6.13 9.20
N ILE A 221 -0.86 -5.82 9.79
CA ILE A 221 -0.97 -4.82 10.84
C ILE A 221 -0.17 -5.24 12.08
N ILE A 222 -0.26 -6.50 12.52
CA ILE A 222 0.49 -6.99 13.68
C ILE A 222 2.00 -6.85 13.44
N LEU A 223 2.47 -7.21 12.26
CA LEU A 223 3.88 -7.10 11.91
C LEU A 223 4.32 -5.64 11.83
N ALA A 224 3.52 -4.75 11.24
CA ALA A 224 3.80 -3.32 11.22
C ALA A 224 4.05 -2.79 12.64
N PHE A 225 3.21 -3.20 13.61
CA PHE A 225 3.40 -2.84 15.01
C PHE A 225 4.66 -3.44 15.65
N GLN A 226 5.00 -4.68 15.32
CA GLN A 226 6.18 -5.34 15.87
C GLN A 226 7.49 -4.74 15.34
N TYR A 227 7.53 -4.30 14.09
CA TYR A 227 8.71 -3.69 13.47
C TYR A 227 8.87 -2.20 13.77
N SER A 228 7.79 -1.50 14.13
CA SER A 228 7.86 -0.07 14.45
C SER A 228 8.63 0.18 15.74
N ARG A 229 9.80 0.82 15.61
CA ARG A 229 10.64 1.19 16.76
C ARG A 229 10.04 2.28 17.66
N TRP A 230 9.06 3.02 17.13
CA TRP A 230 8.40 4.14 17.81
C TRP A 230 7.33 3.69 18.82
N ILE A 231 6.86 2.47 18.73
CA ILE A 231 5.82 1.92 19.64
C ILE A 231 6.45 1.29 20.91
N ARG A 232 7.75 1.34 21.04
CA ARG A 232 8.44 0.99 22.30
C ARG A 232 8.50 2.21 23.22
N LEU A 233 7.35 2.67 23.66
CA LEU A 233 7.16 3.60 24.78
C LEU A 233 6.88 2.81 26.05
#